data_fd48459251b17222f4aa1c6f10793d00
#
_entry.id   fd48459251b17222f4aa1c6f10793d00
#
_cell.length_a   1.000
_cell.length_b   1.000
_cell.length_c   1.000
_cell.angle_alpha   90.00
_cell.angle_beta   90.00
_cell.angle_gamma   90.00
#
_symmetry.space_group_name_H-M   'P 1'
#
loop_
_entity.id
_entity.type
_entity.pdbx_description
1 polymer ?
#
loop_
_entity_poly.entity_id
_entity_poly.type
_entity_poly.pdbx_seq_one_letter_code
_entity_poly.pdbx_strand_id
1 'polypeptide(L)'
;DKGPFFLNGKRLLLQGTHRHEDHAGVAQAMTEEMMRREMQMMKDMGVNFIRLGHYQQSGIILDLCDELGILVWEEIPWCRGGLGGEVYKEQARRMLANMIGQHHNHPAVIIWGLGNENDWPNDFSTFDKSAIRAFMKELHDLAHRLDDTRMTAIRRCEFCNDIVDVYSPSIWAGWYRGVFTDYKSISEQEMQKVKHFLHVEWGGDSHARRHSEDAFYNLKNIEAGKGGDERAGDASLYGGVPRASRDGDWSESYVVRLIDWHLKEQETMPWLTGTAYWPFKDF
;
A
#
# COMPACT_ATOMS: atom_id res chain seq x y z
N ASP A 1 18.50 -3.82 9.52
CA ASP A 1 19.06 -4.50 8.36
C ASP A 1 18.07 -4.51 7.21
N LYS A 2 18.55 -4.29 6.01
CA LYS A 2 17.78 -4.50 4.78
C LYS A 2 17.57 -5.98 4.61
N GLY A 3 16.36 -6.43 4.43
CA GLY A 3 16.20 -7.84 4.15
C GLY A 3 14.91 -8.45 4.65
N PRO A 4 14.85 -9.78 4.60
CA PRO A 4 13.61 -10.51 4.82
C PRO A 4 13.08 -10.37 6.25
N PHE A 5 11.77 -10.47 6.36
CA PHE A 5 11.07 -10.56 7.63
C PHE A 5 11.20 -11.96 8.24
N PHE A 6 11.34 -12.00 9.56
CA PHE A 6 11.40 -13.26 10.32
C PHE A 6 10.33 -13.28 11.40
N LEU A 7 9.58 -14.36 11.46
CA LEU A 7 8.62 -14.63 12.52
C LEU A 7 9.07 -15.89 13.27
N ASN A 8 9.27 -15.78 14.60
CA ASN A 8 9.72 -16.89 15.43
C ASN A 8 10.99 -17.58 14.88
N GLY A 9 11.95 -16.79 14.38
CA GLY A 9 13.22 -17.28 13.84
C GLY A 9 13.15 -17.90 12.45
N LYS A 10 11.99 -17.95 11.83
CA LYS A 10 11.80 -18.45 10.45
C LYS A 10 11.50 -17.30 9.50
N ARG A 11 12.12 -17.31 8.32
CA ARG A 11 11.79 -16.34 7.27
C ARG A 11 10.32 -16.50 6.88
N LEU A 12 9.63 -15.38 6.83
CA LEU A 12 8.28 -15.26 6.30
C LEU A 12 8.25 -14.18 5.24
N LEU A 13 7.92 -14.54 4.00
CA LEU A 13 7.59 -13.54 2.98
C LEU A 13 6.17 -13.04 3.24
N LEU A 14 6.03 -11.75 3.49
CA LEU A 14 4.71 -11.13 3.66
C LEU A 14 4.03 -11.03 2.29
N GLN A 15 3.02 -11.85 2.08
CA GLN A 15 2.20 -11.87 0.86
C GLN A 15 0.83 -11.32 1.22
N GLY A 16 0.61 -10.06 0.85
CA GLY A 16 -0.50 -9.30 1.34
C GLY A 16 -1.40 -8.70 0.29
N THR A 17 -2.46 -8.11 0.80
CA THR A 17 -3.38 -7.28 0.06
C THR A 17 -3.74 -6.05 0.85
N HIS A 18 -4.39 -5.09 0.19
CA HIS A 18 -4.91 -3.87 0.79
C HIS A 18 -6.42 -4.00 0.98
N ARG A 19 -6.92 -3.45 2.09
CA ARG A 19 -8.35 -3.47 2.39
C ARG A 19 -8.87 -2.07 2.70
N HIS A 20 -9.94 -1.69 2.00
CA HIS A 20 -10.85 -0.63 2.43
C HIS A 20 -12.03 -1.23 3.20
N GLU A 21 -12.51 -0.53 4.23
CA GLU A 21 -13.70 -0.92 4.99
C GLU A 21 -14.95 -0.39 4.31
N ASP A 22 -15.30 -1.06 3.23
CA ASP A 22 -16.36 -0.68 2.33
C ASP A 22 -16.93 -1.94 1.64
N HIS A 23 -18.20 -1.92 1.29
CA HIS A 23 -18.86 -3.01 0.56
C HIS A 23 -20.02 -2.49 -0.27
N ALA A 24 -20.15 -2.97 -1.49
CA ALA A 24 -21.22 -2.61 -2.40
C ALA A 24 -22.60 -2.77 -1.74
N GLY A 25 -23.41 -1.71 -1.82
CA GLY A 25 -24.76 -1.65 -1.29
C GLY A 25 -24.89 -1.25 0.19
N VAL A 26 -23.81 -1.28 0.97
CA VAL A 26 -23.83 -0.90 2.39
C VAL A 26 -22.75 0.10 2.78
N ALA A 27 -21.83 0.42 1.87
CA ALA A 27 -20.65 1.23 2.15
C ALA A 27 -19.92 0.74 3.43
N GLN A 28 -19.62 1.60 4.36
CA GLN A 28 -18.92 1.24 5.61
C GLN A 28 -19.82 0.53 6.65
N ALA A 29 -21.14 0.42 6.41
CA ALA A 29 -22.07 -0.27 7.32
C ALA A 29 -22.02 -1.81 7.16
N MET A 30 -20.82 -2.36 7.09
CA MET A 30 -20.62 -3.80 6.98
C MET A 30 -21.03 -4.53 8.26
N THR A 31 -21.68 -5.68 8.11
CA THR A 31 -21.95 -6.58 9.23
C THR A 31 -20.72 -7.42 9.57
N GLU A 32 -20.67 -7.95 10.80
CA GLU A 32 -19.61 -8.88 11.19
C GLU A 32 -19.53 -10.10 10.25
N GLU A 33 -20.67 -10.64 9.81
CA GLU A 33 -20.70 -11.76 8.88
C GLU A 33 -20.01 -11.41 7.54
N MET A 34 -20.26 -10.20 7.02
CA MET A 34 -19.60 -9.72 5.79
C MET A 34 -18.09 -9.59 5.99
N MET A 35 -17.67 -9.01 7.10
CA MET A 35 -16.24 -8.87 7.46
C MET A 35 -15.58 -10.25 7.58
N ARG A 36 -16.19 -11.17 8.30
CA ARG A 36 -15.69 -12.53 8.49
C ARG A 36 -15.56 -13.29 7.18
N ARG A 37 -16.55 -13.19 6.30
CA ARG A 37 -16.51 -13.80 4.98
C ARG A 37 -15.38 -13.22 4.13
N GLU A 38 -15.22 -11.91 4.12
CA GLU A 38 -14.16 -11.22 3.36
C GLU A 38 -12.77 -11.63 3.83
N MET A 39 -12.54 -11.63 5.14
CA MET A 39 -11.25 -12.03 5.72
C MET A 39 -10.94 -13.52 5.47
N GLN A 40 -11.96 -14.39 5.48
CA GLN A 40 -11.79 -15.79 5.12
C GLN A 40 -11.40 -15.95 3.64
N MET A 41 -12.00 -15.19 2.73
CA MET A 41 -11.62 -15.20 1.31
C MET A 41 -10.15 -14.77 1.12
N MET A 42 -9.69 -13.76 1.84
CA MET A 42 -8.27 -13.36 1.82
C MET A 42 -7.38 -14.49 2.34
N LYS A 43 -7.76 -15.13 3.42
CA LYS A 43 -7.01 -16.28 3.96
C LYS A 43 -6.94 -17.45 2.99
N ASP A 44 -8.05 -17.77 2.35
CA ASP A 44 -8.13 -18.86 1.35
C ASP A 44 -7.28 -18.55 0.10
N MET A 45 -7.14 -17.28 -0.23
CA MET A 45 -6.25 -16.79 -1.30
C MET A 45 -4.76 -16.89 -0.93
N GLY A 46 -4.43 -17.20 0.31
CA GLY A 46 -3.04 -17.32 0.79
C GLY A 46 -2.46 -16.06 1.41
N VAL A 47 -3.28 -15.05 1.67
CA VAL A 47 -2.85 -13.81 2.32
C VAL A 47 -2.39 -14.10 3.76
N ASN A 48 -1.20 -13.60 4.10
CA ASN A 48 -0.64 -13.64 5.45
C ASN A 48 -0.31 -12.24 6.02
N PHE A 49 -0.56 -11.20 5.22
CA PHE A 49 -0.32 -9.81 5.57
C PHE A 49 -1.41 -8.92 4.96
N ILE A 50 -1.85 -7.90 5.69
CA ILE A 50 -2.85 -6.96 5.21
C ILE A 50 -2.45 -5.53 5.56
N ARG A 51 -2.64 -4.61 4.61
CA ARG A 51 -2.59 -3.18 4.90
C ARG A 51 -4.02 -2.67 5.03
N LEU A 52 -4.36 -2.18 6.22
CA LEU A 52 -5.63 -1.53 6.51
C LEU A 52 -5.47 -0.03 6.26
N GLY A 53 -5.77 0.38 5.08
CA GLY A 53 -5.57 1.76 4.65
C GLY A 53 -6.84 2.35 4.05
N HIS A 54 -6.97 3.68 4.08
CA HIS A 54 -5.96 4.60 4.69
C HIS A 54 -6.48 5.17 6.02
N TYR A 55 -7.00 4.35 6.91
CA TYR A 55 -7.63 4.73 8.18
C TYR A 55 -7.78 3.53 9.10
N GLN A 56 -7.92 3.80 10.38
CA GLN A 56 -8.25 2.79 11.38
C GLN A 56 -9.56 2.11 11.02
N GLN A 57 -9.56 0.78 10.99
CA GLN A 57 -10.73 -0.04 10.66
C GLN A 57 -11.33 -0.68 11.90
N SER A 58 -12.43 -1.43 11.71
CA SER A 58 -13.14 -2.09 12.81
C SER A 58 -12.24 -3.03 13.61
N GLY A 59 -12.36 -3.01 14.94
CA GLY A 59 -11.71 -3.98 15.82
C GLY A 59 -12.04 -5.44 15.49
N ILE A 60 -13.23 -5.70 14.93
CA ILE A 60 -13.61 -7.04 14.42
C ILE A 60 -12.62 -7.54 13.37
N ILE A 61 -12.12 -6.65 12.51
CA ILE A 61 -11.12 -7.02 11.49
C ILE A 61 -9.81 -7.44 12.17
N LEU A 62 -9.41 -6.76 13.25
CA LEU A 62 -8.20 -7.11 13.98
C LEU A 62 -8.36 -8.43 14.75
N ASP A 63 -9.53 -8.66 15.36
CA ASP A 63 -9.85 -9.96 15.98
C ASP A 63 -9.75 -11.10 14.95
N LEU A 64 -10.25 -10.86 13.73
CA LEU A 64 -10.16 -11.83 12.63
C LEU A 64 -8.73 -12.02 12.13
N CYS A 65 -7.92 -10.96 12.10
CA CYS A 65 -6.50 -11.07 11.77
C CYS A 65 -5.75 -11.93 12.81
N ASP A 66 -6.03 -11.73 14.10
CA ASP A 66 -5.46 -12.53 15.17
C ASP A 66 -5.90 -14.01 15.05
N GLU A 67 -7.19 -14.27 14.80
CA GLU A 67 -7.77 -15.62 14.64
C GLU A 67 -7.18 -16.34 13.41
N LEU A 68 -7.06 -15.65 12.29
CA LEU A 68 -6.63 -16.23 11.01
C LEU A 68 -5.10 -16.23 10.82
N GLY A 69 -4.35 -15.55 11.69
CA GLY A 69 -2.90 -15.42 11.58
C GLY A 69 -2.50 -14.55 10.38
N ILE A 70 -3.16 -13.42 10.20
CA ILE A 70 -2.85 -12.41 9.17
C ILE A 70 -2.20 -11.22 9.84
N LEU A 71 -0.95 -10.91 9.50
CA LEU A 71 -0.22 -9.77 10.07
C LEU A 71 -0.73 -8.45 9.47
N VAL A 72 -0.63 -7.37 10.24
CA VAL A 72 -1.31 -6.10 9.92
C VAL A 72 -0.34 -4.92 9.93
N TRP A 73 -0.46 -4.09 8.90
CA TRP A 73 -0.12 -2.68 8.89
C TRP A 73 -1.41 -1.89 9.01
N GLU A 74 -1.59 -1.15 10.09
CA GLU A 74 -2.72 -0.24 10.29
C GLU A 74 -2.24 1.20 10.30
N GLU A 75 -3.02 2.12 9.73
CA GLU A 75 -2.59 3.51 9.56
C GLU A 75 -3.64 4.54 9.91
N ILE A 76 -3.18 5.75 10.23
CA ILE A 76 -4.05 6.92 10.44
C ILE A 76 -4.41 7.57 9.10
N PRO A 77 -5.54 8.30 9.02
CA PRO A 77 -6.06 8.85 7.77
C PRO A 77 -5.35 10.14 7.30
N TRP A 78 -4.04 10.24 7.48
CA TRP A 78 -3.26 11.28 6.83
C TRP A 78 -2.89 10.82 5.43
N CYS A 79 -3.89 10.93 4.53
CA CYS A 79 -3.73 10.53 3.13
C CYS A 79 -3.61 11.76 2.26
N ARG A 80 -2.58 11.71 1.42
CA ARG A 80 -2.08 12.75 0.53
C ARG A 80 -1.48 13.99 1.20
N GLY A 81 -0.96 14.89 0.38
CA GLY A 81 0.12 15.80 0.65
C GLY A 81 -0.22 17.08 1.38
N GLY A 82 -1.32 17.15 2.03
CA GLY A 82 -1.60 18.35 2.80
C GLY A 82 -1.23 18.20 4.26
N LEU A 83 -0.87 19.33 4.83
CA LEU A 83 -0.79 19.49 6.27
C LEU A 83 -1.67 20.68 6.66
N GLY A 84 -2.77 20.40 7.37
CA GLY A 84 -3.65 21.42 7.88
C GLY A 84 -3.06 22.18 9.07
N GLY A 85 -3.85 23.13 9.62
CA GLY A 85 -3.49 23.91 10.81
C GLY A 85 -3.50 23.06 12.10
N GLU A 86 -3.44 23.72 13.26
CA GLU A 86 -3.30 23.02 14.56
C GLU A 86 -4.48 22.09 14.87
N VAL A 87 -5.70 22.42 14.46
CA VAL A 87 -6.85 21.52 14.64
C VAL A 87 -6.63 20.20 13.89
N TYR A 88 -6.14 20.25 12.67
CA TYR A 88 -5.82 19.07 11.87
C TYR A 88 -4.73 18.22 12.54
N LYS A 89 -3.66 18.86 12.97
CA LYS A 89 -2.54 18.16 13.63
C LYS A 89 -2.97 17.51 14.94
N GLU A 90 -3.78 18.20 15.73
CA GLU A 90 -4.33 17.65 16.98
C GLU A 90 -5.24 16.44 16.73
N GLN A 91 -6.05 16.48 15.66
CA GLN A 91 -6.84 15.32 15.25
C GLN A 91 -5.94 14.14 14.88
N ALA A 92 -4.88 14.36 14.11
CA ALA A 92 -3.96 13.30 13.70
C ALA A 92 -3.23 12.67 14.91
N ARG A 93 -2.76 13.50 15.86
CA ARG A 93 -2.15 13.01 17.11
C ARG A 93 -3.12 12.15 17.91
N ARG A 94 -4.36 12.64 18.05
CA ARG A 94 -5.42 11.92 18.78
C ARG A 94 -5.79 10.61 18.08
N MET A 95 -5.92 10.60 16.75
CA MET A 95 -6.21 9.39 15.99
C MET A 95 -5.10 8.36 16.15
N LEU A 96 -3.83 8.76 16.07
CA LEU A 96 -2.70 7.88 16.30
C LEU A 96 -2.70 7.29 17.72
N ALA A 97 -2.89 8.14 18.72
CA ALA A 97 -2.93 7.70 20.13
C ALA A 97 -4.11 6.75 20.40
N ASN A 98 -5.27 7.03 19.84
CA ASN A 98 -6.45 6.16 19.96
C ASN A 98 -6.24 4.82 19.26
N MET A 99 -5.71 4.83 18.03
CA MET A 99 -5.42 3.61 17.27
C MET A 99 -4.48 2.70 18.05
N ILE A 100 -3.35 3.23 18.51
CA ILE A 100 -2.39 2.46 19.30
C ILE A 100 -3.02 1.99 20.60
N GLY A 101 -3.71 2.87 21.34
CA GLY A 101 -4.33 2.54 22.62
C GLY A 101 -5.40 1.45 22.53
N GLN A 102 -6.17 1.44 21.44
CA GLN A 102 -7.23 0.45 21.22
C GLN A 102 -6.68 -0.88 20.69
N HIS A 103 -5.67 -0.84 19.82
CA HIS A 103 -5.22 -1.99 19.07
C HIS A 103 -3.85 -2.54 19.51
N HIS A 104 -3.24 -1.97 20.54
CA HIS A 104 -1.94 -2.41 21.07
C HIS A 104 -1.90 -3.90 21.43
N ASN A 105 -2.99 -4.45 21.94
CA ASN A 105 -3.06 -5.84 22.38
C ASN A 105 -3.35 -6.85 21.25
N HIS A 106 -3.52 -6.40 20.00
CA HIS A 106 -3.65 -7.30 18.86
C HIS A 106 -2.27 -7.78 18.39
N PRO A 107 -1.93 -9.05 18.56
CA PRO A 107 -0.64 -9.60 18.14
C PRO A 107 -0.45 -9.58 16.61
N ALA A 108 -1.53 -9.53 15.85
CA ALA A 108 -1.48 -9.39 14.40
C ALA A 108 -0.88 -8.06 13.95
N VAL A 109 -1.08 -6.97 14.69
CA VAL A 109 -0.56 -5.65 14.32
C VAL A 109 0.96 -5.62 14.52
N ILE A 110 1.69 -5.38 13.42
CA ILE A 110 3.17 -5.33 13.44
C ILE A 110 3.74 -3.97 13.05
N ILE A 111 2.94 -3.10 12.43
CA ILE A 111 3.36 -1.80 11.91
C ILE A 111 2.27 -0.76 12.12
N TRP A 112 2.68 0.42 12.62
CA TRP A 112 1.86 1.63 12.68
C TRP A 112 2.14 2.55 11.51
N GLY A 113 1.19 2.71 10.59
CA GLY A 113 1.27 3.63 9.46
C GLY A 113 0.97 5.07 9.88
N LEU A 114 1.85 5.99 9.52
CA LEU A 114 1.72 7.41 9.90
C LEU A 114 1.12 8.28 8.80
N GLY A 115 1.04 7.77 7.58
CA GLY A 115 0.50 8.49 6.45
C GLY A 115 0.61 7.72 5.14
N ASN A 116 0.04 8.33 4.10
CA ASN A 116 0.05 7.82 2.73
C ASN A 116 0.18 8.97 1.74
N GLU A 117 1.11 8.88 0.78
CA GLU A 117 1.28 9.87 -0.30
C GLU A 117 1.42 11.33 0.16
N ASN A 118 2.09 11.57 1.27
CA ASN A 118 2.23 12.91 1.84
C ASN A 118 3.16 13.82 1.02
N ASP A 119 3.75 13.34 -0.06
CA ASP A 119 4.46 14.09 -1.08
C ASP A 119 3.56 14.58 -2.24
N TRP A 120 2.25 14.36 -2.18
CA TRP A 120 1.30 14.80 -3.20
C TRP A 120 0.89 16.26 -2.99
N PRO A 121 1.21 17.19 -3.94
CA PRO A 121 1.12 18.63 -3.68
C PRO A 121 -0.26 19.27 -3.92
N ASN A 122 -1.20 18.58 -4.57
CA ASN A 122 -2.33 19.24 -5.21
C ASN A 122 -3.64 19.27 -4.41
N ASP A 123 -3.70 18.63 -3.22
CA ASP A 123 -4.93 18.57 -2.45
C ASP A 123 -5.12 19.78 -1.51
N PHE A 124 -4.09 20.62 -1.36
CA PHE A 124 -4.11 21.79 -0.49
C PHE A 124 -3.50 23.00 -1.19
N SER A 125 -3.95 24.18 -0.80
CA SER A 125 -3.46 25.45 -1.35
C SER A 125 -1.98 25.73 -1.02
N THR A 126 -1.46 25.08 0.02
CA THR A 126 -0.06 25.20 0.44
C THR A 126 0.57 23.82 0.59
N PHE A 127 1.79 23.68 0.09
CA PHE A 127 2.58 22.46 0.21
C PHE A 127 3.97 22.80 0.75
N ASP A 128 4.19 22.52 2.03
CA ASP A 128 5.46 22.78 2.73
C ASP A 128 6.09 21.45 3.16
N LYS A 129 7.13 21.05 2.43
CA LYS A 129 7.89 19.82 2.72
C LYS A 129 8.53 19.83 4.11
N SER A 130 9.01 20.98 4.57
CA SER A 130 9.66 21.08 5.88
C SER A 130 8.66 20.89 7.00
N ALA A 131 7.46 21.48 6.87
CA ALA A 131 6.38 21.31 7.83
C ALA A 131 5.86 19.85 7.83
N ILE A 132 5.72 19.22 6.66
CA ILE A 132 5.34 17.80 6.55
C ILE A 132 6.37 16.91 7.24
N ARG A 133 7.67 17.11 6.99
CA ARG A 133 8.74 16.35 7.64
C ARG A 133 8.71 16.52 9.16
N ALA A 134 8.58 17.76 9.64
CA ALA A 134 8.54 18.05 11.07
C ALA A 134 7.37 17.33 11.75
N PHE A 135 6.19 17.36 11.14
CA PHE A 135 5.01 16.70 11.68
C PHE A 135 5.08 15.17 11.57
N MET A 136 5.65 14.63 10.49
CA MET A 136 5.93 13.19 10.37
C MET A 136 6.84 12.70 11.48
N LYS A 137 7.90 13.47 11.77
CA LYS A 137 8.79 13.14 12.89
C LYS A 137 8.08 13.21 14.24
N GLU A 138 7.22 14.19 14.45
CA GLU A 138 6.43 14.30 15.68
C GLU A 138 5.53 13.07 15.88
N LEU A 139 4.84 12.62 14.82
CA LEU A 139 3.99 11.42 14.87
C LEU A 139 4.82 10.14 15.07
N HIS A 140 5.98 10.03 14.44
CA HIS A 140 6.92 8.94 14.66
C HIS A 140 7.35 8.87 16.13
N ASP A 141 7.79 9.99 16.69
CA ASP A 141 8.21 10.07 18.09
C ASP A 141 7.03 9.79 19.05
N LEU A 142 5.81 10.23 18.71
CA LEU A 142 4.61 9.92 19.48
C LEU A 142 4.29 8.44 19.46
N ALA A 143 4.33 7.80 18.30
CA ALA A 143 4.06 6.36 18.17
C ALA A 143 5.03 5.56 19.04
N HIS A 144 6.33 5.83 18.98
CA HIS A 144 7.34 5.15 19.78
C HIS A 144 7.27 5.43 21.29
N ARG A 145 6.70 6.56 21.70
CA ARG A 145 6.40 6.79 23.13
C ARG A 145 5.21 5.98 23.62
N LEU A 146 4.26 5.68 22.75
CA LEU A 146 3.04 4.91 23.07
C LEU A 146 3.26 3.39 22.93
N ASP A 147 4.10 3.01 21.99
CA ASP A 147 4.47 1.62 21.71
C ASP A 147 5.91 1.55 21.18
N ASP A 148 6.84 1.15 22.03
CA ASP A 148 8.25 1.01 21.69
C ASP A 148 8.60 -0.36 21.07
N THR A 149 7.60 -1.21 20.86
CA THR A 149 7.77 -2.57 20.36
C THR A 149 7.53 -2.72 18.87
N ARG A 150 6.73 -1.83 18.28
CA ARG A 150 6.37 -1.88 16.85
C ARG A 150 7.00 -0.75 16.06
N MET A 151 7.22 -1.03 14.77
CA MET A 151 7.79 -0.08 13.82
C MET A 151 6.74 0.90 13.32
N THR A 152 7.17 2.11 12.99
CA THR A 152 6.39 3.08 12.24
C THR A 152 6.68 2.99 10.75
N ALA A 153 5.70 3.33 9.92
CA ALA A 153 5.86 3.27 8.48
C ALA A 153 5.10 4.37 7.72
N ILE A 154 5.51 4.57 6.48
CA ILE A 154 4.80 5.40 5.51
C ILE A 154 4.86 4.76 4.12
N ARG A 155 3.76 4.83 3.40
CA ARG A 155 3.75 4.53 1.98
C ARG A 155 3.88 5.81 1.17
N ARG A 156 4.94 5.86 0.33
CA ARG A 156 5.36 7.04 -0.43
C ARG A 156 5.69 8.24 0.49
N CYS A 157 6.09 9.35 -0.03
CA CYS A 157 6.72 10.49 0.63
C CYS A 157 8.23 10.30 0.80
N GLU A 158 8.94 10.28 -0.34
CA GLU A 158 10.39 10.01 -0.38
C GLU A 158 11.18 10.91 0.57
N PHE A 159 10.80 12.19 0.68
CA PHE A 159 11.48 13.12 1.58
C PHE A 159 11.22 12.88 3.08
N CYS A 160 10.49 11.83 3.45
CA CYS A 160 10.30 11.38 4.84
C CYS A 160 10.86 9.96 5.08
N ASN A 161 11.53 9.36 4.11
CA ASN A 161 12.01 7.97 4.19
C ASN A 161 13.07 7.72 5.27
N ASP A 162 13.75 8.78 5.71
CA ASP A 162 14.75 8.77 6.79
C ASP A 162 14.16 8.97 8.20
N ILE A 163 12.87 9.27 8.30
CA ILE A 163 12.17 9.54 9.57
C ILE A 163 11.54 8.27 10.13
N VAL A 164 10.81 7.54 9.30
CA VAL A 164 10.09 6.32 9.69
C VAL A 164 11.02 5.10 9.71
N ASP A 165 10.61 4.03 10.40
CA ASP A 165 11.38 2.79 10.43
C ASP A 165 11.28 2.02 9.13
N VAL A 166 10.08 1.95 8.54
CA VAL A 166 9.78 1.22 7.32
C VAL A 166 9.25 2.17 6.26
N TYR A 167 9.81 2.11 5.08
CA TYR A 167 9.38 2.90 3.94
C TYR A 167 8.90 2.01 2.80
N SER A 168 7.70 2.29 2.30
CA SER A 168 7.17 1.67 1.09
C SER A 168 7.24 2.64 -0.09
N PRO A 169 8.07 2.38 -1.10
CA PRO A 169 8.12 3.23 -2.29
C PRO A 169 6.87 3.05 -3.16
N SER A 170 6.71 3.96 -4.11
CA SER A 170 5.65 3.90 -5.12
C SER A 170 6.16 3.22 -6.38
N ILE A 171 5.90 1.92 -6.52
CA ILE A 171 6.31 1.11 -7.68
C ILE A 171 5.06 0.55 -8.35
N TRP A 172 4.70 1.15 -9.47
CA TRP A 172 3.53 0.77 -10.27
C TRP A 172 3.93 0.25 -11.66
N ALA A 173 4.95 -0.60 -11.69
CA ALA A 173 5.46 -1.16 -12.93
C ALA A 173 4.37 -1.92 -13.70
N GLY A 174 4.08 -1.45 -14.89
CA GLY A 174 3.07 -2.03 -15.78
C GLY A 174 1.64 -1.54 -15.55
N TRP A 175 1.41 -0.69 -14.56
CA TRP A 175 0.08 -0.10 -14.34
C TRP A 175 0.08 1.40 -14.65
N TYR A 176 0.54 2.23 -13.73
CA TYR A 176 0.68 3.67 -13.95
C TYR A 176 2.00 4.04 -14.64
N ARG A 177 3.01 3.19 -14.57
CA ARG A 177 4.36 3.46 -15.11
C ARG A 177 4.94 2.25 -15.82
N GLY A 178 5.63 2.52 -16.94
CA GLY A 178 6.46 1.55 -17.64
C GLY A 178 5.76 0.23 -17.96
N VAL A 179 6.51 -0.84 -17.88
CA VAL A 179 6.04 -2.21 -18.13
C VAL A 179 6.24 -3.09 -16.91
N PHE A 180 5.42 -4.12 -16.75
CA PHE A 180 5.48 -4.97 -15.56
C PHE A 180 6.80 -5.78 -15.47
N THR A 181 7.48 -6.00 -16.56
CA THR A 181 8.79 -6.66 -16.57
C THR A 181 9.90 -5.88 -15.87
N ASP A 182 9.71 -4.58 -15.64
CA ASP A 182 10.65 -3.71 -14.92
C ASP A 182 10.54 -3.82 -13.39
N TYR A 183 9.56 -4.57 -12.89
CA TYR A 183 9.22 -4.59 -11.46
C TYR A 183 10.41 -4.91 -10.56
N LYS A 184 11.16 -5.96 -10.89
CA LYS A 184 12.31 -6.39 -10.10
C LYS A 184 13.44 -5.37 -10.10
N SER A 185 13.81 -4.86 -11.28
CA SER A 185 14.91 -3.90 -11.40
C SER A 185 14.61 -2.58 -10.68
N ILE A 186 13.36 -2.10 -10.75
CA ILE A 186 12.92 -0.91 -10.02
C ILE A 186 12.94 -1.17 -8.52
N SER A 187 12.44 -2.33 -8.07
CA SER A 187 12.43 -2.71 -6.65
C SER A 187 13.84 -2.81 -6.08
N GLU A 188 14.79 -3.36 -6.83
CA GLU A 188 16.21 -3.42 -6.44
C GLU A 188 16.84 -2.03 -6.29
N GLN A 189 16.49 -1.09 -7.16
CA GLN A 189 16.94 0.31 -7.05
C GLN A 189 16.35 1.01 -5.83
N GLU A 190 15.05 0.86 -5.61
CA GLU A 190 14.36 1.48 -4.47
C GLU A 190 14.82 0.91 -3.12
N MET A 191 15.09 -0.39 -3.06
CA MET A 191 15.59 -1.06 -1.87
C MET A 191 16.93 -0.47 -1.39
N GLN A 192 17.78 0.03 -2.29
CA GLN A 192 19.06 0.64 -1.91
C GLN A 192 18.89 1.97 -1.16
N LYS A 193 17.78 2.66 -1.37
CA LYS A 193 17.52 4.01 -0.84
C LYS A 193 16.94 4.02 0.57
N VAL A 194 16.51 2.87 1.09
CA VAL A 194 15.72 2.78 2.32
C VAL A 194 16.37 1.90 3.38
N LYS A 195 15.99 2.12 4.64
CA LYS A 195 16.48 1.33 5.78
C LYS A 195 15.81 -0.06 5.80
N HIS A 196 14.48 -0.09 5.74
CA HIS A 196 13.68 -1.30 5.63
C HIS A 196 12.68 -1.14 4.49
N PHE A 197 12.66 -2.11 3.59
CA PHE A 197 11.85 -2.09 2.37
C PHE A 197 10.65 -3.02 2.53
N LEU A 198 9.46 -2.46 2.35
CA LEU A 198 8.20 -3.20 2.26
C LEU A 198 7.31 -2.55 1.19
N HIS A 199 6.94 -3.27 0.16
CA HIS A 199 6.19 -2.72 -0.96
C HIS A 199 4.69 -2.98 -0.78
N VAL A 200 3.97 -2.06 -0.16
CA VAL A 200 2.57 -2.27 0.26
C VAL A 200 1.52 -1.75 -0.72
N GLU A 201 1.92 -1.43 -1.94
CA GLU A 201 0.94 -0.99 -2.94
C GLU A 201 1.47 -1.25 -4.35
N TRP A 202 1.02 -2.32 -4.96
CA TRP A 202 1.34 -2.73 -6.33
C TRP A 202 0.14 -3.40 -6.98
N GLY A 203 0.17 -3.53 -8.29
CA GLY A 203 -0.84 -4.28 -9.03
C GLY A 203 -1.60 -3.42 -10.03
N GLY A 204 -2.87 -3.56 -10.05
CA GLY A 204 -3.80 -2.87 -10.93
C GLY A 204 -5.21 -3.34 -10.68
N ASP A 205 -6.15 -2.58 -11.16
CA ASP A 205 -7.58 -2.86 -11.10
C ASP A 205 -8.19 -2.94 -12.49
N SER A 206 -9.28 -3.62 -12.64
CA SER A 206 -10.00 -3.73 -13.91
C SER A 206 -11.48 -3.95 -13.65
N HIS A 207 -12.29 -3.42 -14.53
CA HIS A 207 -13.72 -3.73 -14.52
C HIS A 207 -13.94 -5.21 -14.82
N ALA A 208 -14.81 -5.85 -14.05
CA ALA A 208 -15.24 -7.22 -14.26
C ALA A 208 -15.69 -7.42 -15.72
N ARG A 209 -15.26 -8.52 -16.33
CA ARG A 209 -15.54 -8.90 -17.71
C ARG A 209 -14.91 -8.02 -18.80
N ARG A 210 -14.02 -7.13 -18.44
CA ARG A 210 -13.21 -6.42 -19.43
C ARG A 210 -12.08 -7.33 -19.91
N HIS A 211 -12.40 -8.17 -20.88
CA HIS A 211 -11.50 -9.17 -21.43
C HIS A 211 -10.76 -8.69 -22.68
N SER A 212 -9.57 -9.20 -22.92
CA SER A 212 -8.81 -9.01 -24.16
C SER A 212 -8.07 -10.27 -24.56
N GLU A 213 -8.15 -10.63 -25.84
CA GLU A 213 -7.36 -11.71 -26.44
C GLU A 213 -5.88 -11.33 -26.59
N ASP A 214 -5.58 -10.06 -26.79
CA ASP A 214 -4.21 -9.51 -26.81
C ASP A 214 -4.00 -8.55 -25.63
N ALA A 215 -3.85 -9.10 -24.44
CA ALA A 215 -3.60 -8.33 -23.22
C ALA A 215 -2.29 -7.53 -23.24
N PHE A 216 -1.41 -7.80 -24.19
CA PHE A 216 -0.11 -7.15 -24.34
C PHE A 216 -0.02 -6.18 -25.52
N TYR A 217 -1.11 -5.91 -26.18
CA TYR A 217 -1.13 -5.05 -27.36
C TYR A 217 -0.37 -3.74 -27.16
N ASN A 218 -0.58 -3.10 -26.03
CA ASN A 218 0.02 -1.80 -25.74
C ASN A 218 1.43 -1.85 -25.16
N LEU A 219 1.92 -3.00 -24.73
CA LEU A 219 3.32 -3.12 -24.30
C LEU A 219 4.32 -2.76 -25.39
N LYS A 220 3.94 -2.92 -26.64
CA LYS A 220 4.76 -2.52 -27.81
C LYS A 220 4.93 -1.01 -27.91
N ASN A 221 4.03 -0.25 -27.30
CA ASN A 221 3.97 1.22 -27.37
C ASN A 221 4.43 1.89 -26.08
N ILE A 222 4.79 1.13 -25.05
CA ILE A 222 5.26 1.63 -23.77
C ILE A 222 6.75 1.33 -23.68
N GLU A 223 7.56 2.39 -23.63
CA GLU A 223 8.99 2.22 -23.39
C GLU A 223 9.24 1.89 -21.92
N ALA A 224 10.04 0.85 -21.69
CA ALA A 224 10.45 0.47 -20.34
C ALA A 224 11.10 1.65 -19.59
N GLY A 225 10.74 1.82 -18.34
CA GLY A 225 11.23 2.90 -17.50
C GLY A 225 10.73 4.30 -17.84
N LYS A 226 9.92 4.44 -18.89
CA LYS A 226 9.26 5.69 -19.24
C LYS A 226 7.77 5.55 -18.96
N GLY A 227 7.36 5.98 -17.84
CA GLY A 227 5.96 6.07 -17.48
C GLY A 227 5.64 7.48 -17.04
N GLY A 228 4.39 7.74 -16.92
CA GLY A 228 3.93 8.97 -16.32
C GLY A 228 3.95 8.90 -14.80
N ASP A 229 3.57 10.00 -14.25
CA ASP A 229 3.30 10.10 -12.83
C ASP A 229 1.89 9.58 -12.56
N GLU A 230 1.73 8.67 -11.62
CA GLU A 230 0.43 8.18 -11.18
C GLU A 230 -0.55 9.30 -10.79
N ARG A 231 -0.01 10.48 -10.46
CA ARG A 231 -0.81 11.66 -10.10
C ARG A 231 -1.65 12.23 -11.23
N ALA A 232 -1.24 12.08 -12.46
CA ALA A 232 -1.99 12.68 -13.54
C ALA A 232 -3.16 11.80 -13.99
N GLY A 233 -3.09 10.50 -13.82
CA GLY A 233 -4.17 9.55 -14.11
C GLY A 233 -4.65 9.55 -15.55
N ASP A 234 -3.93 10.21 -16.47
CA ASP A 234 -4.33 10.38 -17.84
C ASP A 234 -3.38 9.72 -18.84
N ALA A 235 -3.82 9.66 -20.04
CA ALA A 235 -3.15 9.00 -21.12
C ALA A 235 -1.84 9.68 -21.55
N SER A 236 -1.66 10.95 -21.25
CA SER A 236 -0.47 11.70 -21.62
C SER A 236 0.78 11.16 -20.93
N LEU A 237 0.59 10.50 -19.79
CA LEU A 237 1.64 9.87 -19.01
C LEU A 237 2.36 8.74 -19.74
N TYR A 238 1.76 8.19 -20.76
CA TYR A 238 2.27 7.01 -21.49
C TYR A 238 2.80 7.39 -22.88
N GLY A 239 3.36 8.56 -23.01
CA GLY A 239 3.94 9.00 -24.27
C GLY A 239 2.90 9.28 -25.36
N GLY A 240 1.70 9.66 -24.98
CA GLY A 240 0.60 9.93 -25.91
C GLY A 240 -0.18 8.69 -26.34
N VAL A 241 0.13 7.51 -25.77
CA VAL A 241 -0.62 6.27 -26.02
C VAL A 241 -1.43 5.92 -24.78
N PRO A 242 -2.72 6.24 -24.72
CA PRO A 242 -3.56 6.00 -23.54
C PRO A 242 -3.78 4.51 -23.34
N ARG A 243 -3.39 3.99 -22.18
CA ARG A 243 -3.65 2.59 -21.83
C ARG A 243 -5.13 2.31 -21.64
N ALA A 244 -5.81 3.19 -20.95
CA ALA A 244 -7.22 3.05 -20.61
C ALA A 244 -8.20 3.28 -21.76
N SER A 245 -7.74 3.72 -22.93
CA SER A 245 -8.61 4.04 -24.07
C SER A 245 -8.75 2.94 -25.12
N ARG A 246 -8.08 1.80 -24.92
CA ARG A 246 -8.07 0.70 -25.89
C ARG A 246 -8.51 -0.59 -25.24
N ASP A 247 -9.21 -1.42 -25.99
CA ASP A 247 -9.50 -2.79 -25.59
C ASP A 247 -8.19 -3.54 -25.34
N GLY A 248 -8.12 -4.23 -24.20
CA GLY A 248 -6.93 -4.91 -23.76
C GLY A 248 -6.07 -4.10 -22.81
N ASP A 249 -6.21 -2.77 -22.81
CA ASP A 249 -5.63 -1.93 -21.78
C ASP A 249 -6.45 -2.06 -20.50
N TRP A 250 -5.77 -2.23 -19.38
CA TRP A 250 -6.43 -2.36 -18.08
C TRP A 250 -7.56 -3.39 -18.08
N SER A 251 -7.41 -4.45 -18.89
CA SER A 251 -8.33 -5.58 -18.92
C SER A 251 -8.06 -6.54 -17.78
N GLU A 252 -9.02 -7.36 -17.40
CA GLU A 252 -8.82 -8.47 -16.47
C GLU A 252 -7.69 -9.39 -16.95
N SER A 253 -7.62 -9.67 -18.26
CA SER A 253 -6.57 -10.49 -18.86
C SER A 253 -5.18 -9.87 -18.65
N TYR A 254 -5.04 -8.56 -18.79
CA TYR A 254 -3.80 -7.86 -18.54
C TYR A 254 -3.43 -7.89 -17.05
N VAL A 255 -4.39 -7.59 -16.16
CA VAL A 255 -4.17 -7.59 -14.71
C VAL A 255 -3.73 -8.98 -14.21
N VAL A 256 -4.36 -10.05 -14.69
CA VAL A 256 -3.95 -11.42 -14.36
C VAL A 256 -2.50 -11.69 -14.75
N ARG A 257 -2.07 -11.23 -15.93
CA ARG A 257 -0.68 -11.38 -16.39
C ARG A 257 0.30 -10.55 -15.55
N LEU A 258 -0.10 -9.32 -15.22
CA LEU A 258 0.70 -8.44 -14.37
C LEU A 258 0.89 -9.07 -12.98
N ILE A 259 -0.18 -9.60 -12.39
CA ILE A 259 -0.11 -10.27 -11.08
C ILE A 259 0.79 -11.50 -11.13
N ASP A 260 0.58 -12.38 -12.10
CA ASP A 260 1.39 -13.59 -12.27
C ASP A 260 2.88 -13.28 -12.41
N TRP A 261 3.22 -12.25 -13.20
CA TRP A 261 4.60 -11.80 -13.35
C TRP A 261 5.18 -11.27 -12.04
N HIS A 262 4.47 -10.36 -11.36
CA HIS A 262 4.95 -9.77 -10.12
C HIS A 262 5.17 -10.84 -9.04
N LEU A 263 4.25 -11.77 -8.86
CA LEU A 263 4.38 -12.84 -7.88
C LEU A 263 5.60 -13.71 -8.15
N LYS A 264 5.83 -14.11 -9.41
CA LYS A 264 7.02 -14.89 -9.81
C LYS A 264 8.32 -14.14 -9.56
N GLU A 265 8.36 -12.84 -9.88
CA GLU A 265 9.54 -12.00 -9.60
C GLU A 265 9.80 -11.85 -8.10
N GLN A 266 8.76 -11.67 -7.29
CA GLN A 266 8.87 -11.55 -5.84
C GLN A 266 9.52 -12.79 -5.20
N GLU A 267 9.22 -13.98 -5.70
CA GLU A 267 9.86 -15.22 -5.25
C GLU A 267 11.37 -15.25 -5.50
N THR A 268 11.82 -14.53 -6.53
CA THR A 268 13.25 -14.43 -6.88
C THR A 268 14.03 -13.39 -6.10
N MET A 269 13.38 -12.63 -5.19
CA MET A 269 13.98 -11.55 -4.41
C MET A 269 14.26 -12.02 -2.97
N PRO A 270 15.43 -12.56 -2.65
CA PRO A 270 15.72 -13.12 -1.32
C PRO A 270 15.73 -12.05 -0.21
N TRP A 271 15.91 -10.79 -0.59
CA TRP A 271 15.93 -9.63 0.29
C TRP A 271 14.54 -9.04 0.56
N LEU A 272 13.51 -9.46 -0.19
CA LEU A 272 12.16 -8.89 -0.08
C LEU A 272 11.55 -9.23 1.27
N THR A 273 11.10 -8.21 1.99
CA THR A 273 10.32 -8.35 3.23
C THR A 273 8.92 -8.84 2.94
N GLY A 274 8.26 -8.19 1.98
CA GLY A 274 6.91 -8.52 1.58
C GLY A 274 6.28 -7.48 0.68
N THR A 275 5.06 -7.76 0.28
CA THR A 275 4.25 -6.88 -0.57
C THR A 275 2.79 -6.95 -0.21
N ALA A 276 2.02 -5.92 -0.60
CA ALA A 276 0.57 -5.94 -0.56
C ALA A 276 -0.01 -5.47 -1.90
N TYR A 277 -0.88 -6.31 -2.47
CA TYR A 277 -1.61 -6.02 -3.71
C TYR A 277 -2.68 -4.95 -3.46
N TRP A 278 -2.81 -4.00 -4.37
CA TRP A 278 -3.83 -2.95 -4.35
C TRP A 278 -4.90 -3.18 -5.41
N PRO A 279 -6.17 -3.20 -5.05
CA PRO A 279 -6.72 -3.62 -3.74
C PRO A 279 -7.35 -5.03 -3.83
N PHE A 280 -7.80 -5.56 -2.70
CA PHE A 280 -8.50 -6.85 -2.67
C PHE A 280 -9.81 -6.81 -3.46
N LYS A 281 -10.54 -5.72 -3.35
CA LYS A 281 -11.81 -5.48 -4.06
C LYS A 281 -11.98 -4.01 -4.39
N ASP A 282 -12.87 -3.71 -5.31
CA ASP A 282 -13.31 -2.33 -5.59
C ASP A 282 -13.96 -1.68 -4.35
N PHE A 283 -13.86 -0.36 -4.26
CA PHE A 283 -14.36 0.46 -3.17
C PHE A 283 -14.87 1.82 -3.66
#